data_6a46a4e65486e68af3d90774379aa742
#
_entry.id   6a46a4e65486e68af3d90774379aa742
#
_cell.length_a   1.000
_cell.length_b   1.000
_cell.length_c   1.000
_cell.angle_alpha   90.00
_cell.angle_beta   90.00
_cell.angle_gamma   90.00
#
_symmetry.space_group_name_H-M   'P 1'
#
loop_
_entity.id
_entity.type
_entity.pdbx_description
1 polymer ?
#
loop_
_entity_poly.entity_id
_entity_poly.type
_entity_poly.pdbx_seq_one_letter_code
_entity_poly.pdbx_strand_id
1 'polypeptide(L)'
;MPMKRLIHSIRIDKDSYETILIAWCICAILIWLNARFIHNPWISIPISVILVIFMCFITWFFRVPNRTVPDYENDRIVTSVADGKVVILEKVFEKEYLQRDCIQVSVYMDFFDVHCNFWPVN
;
A
#
# COMPACT_ATOMS: atom_id res chain seq x y z
N MET A 1 21.09 24.96 5.60
CA MET A 1 20.12 24.59 4.56
C MET A 1 18.77 24.38 5.23
N PRO A 2 17.71 25.10 4.85
CA PRO A 2 16.41 24.92 5.48
C PRO A 2 15.86 23.58 5.05
N MET A 3 15.62 22.71 6.02
CA MET A 3 14.91 21.46 5.87
C MET A 3 13.47 21.81 5.41
N LYS A 4 13.20 21.72 4.11
CA LYS A 4 11.84 21.80 3.59
C LYS A 4 11.04 20.69 4.27
N ARG A 5 10.09 21.06 5.13
CA ARG A 5 9.08 20.16 5.64
C ARG A 5 8.37 19.55 4.43
N LEU A 6 8.69 18.31 4.13
CA LEU A 6 7.96 17.52 3.16
C LEU A 6 6.54 17.37 3.70
N ILE A 7 5.63 18.14 3.17
CA ILE A 7 4.20 17.90 3.35
C ILE A 7 3.98 16.56 2.69
N HIS A 8 3.80 15.52 3.49
CA HIS A 8 3.41 14.20 2.99
C HIS A 8 2.03 14.31 2.35
N SER A 9 1.97 14.68 1.09
CA SER A 9 0.72 14.54 0.32
C SER A 9 0.50 13.05 0.09
N ILE A 10 -0.40 12.49 0.87
CA ILE A 10 -0.87 11.12 0.66
C ILE A 10 -1.64 11.12 -0.65
N ARG A 11 -1.14 10.41 -1.65
CA ARG A 11 -1.84 10.16 -2.91
C ARG A 11 -2.42 8.76 -2.87
N ILE A 12 -3.53 8.57 -3.54
CA ILE A 12 -4.08 7.24 -3.84
C ILE A 12 -3.52 6.85 -5.19
N ASP A 13 -3.12 5.59 -5.34
CA ASP A 13 -2.64 5.06 -6.59
C ASP A 13 -3.75 5.13 -7.66
N LYS A 14 -3.38 5.59 -8.86
CA LYS A 14 -4.35 5.78 -9.95
C LYS A 14 -4.99 4.47 -10.40
N ASP A 15 -4.21 3.41 -10.42
CA ASP A 15 -4.69 2.09 -10.86
C ASP A 15 -5.60 1.43 -9.81
N SER A 16 -5.59 1.94 -8.57
CA SER A 16 -6.42 1.45 -7.47
C SER A 16 -7.80 2.12 -7.37
N TYR A 17 -8.06 3.19 -8.13
CA TYR A 17 -9.34 3.88 -8.07
C TYR A 17 -10.53 2.99 -8.42
N GLU A 18 -10.41 2.14 -9.42
CA GLU A 18 -11.47 1.21 -9.80
C GLU A 18 -11.78 0.23 -8.67
N THR A 19 -10.76 -0.35 -8.06
CA THR A 19 -10.91 -1.28 -6.93
C THR A 19 -11.57 -0.61 -5.74
N ILE A 20 -11.15 0.61 -5.40
CA ILE A 20 -11.72 1.40 -4.31
C ILE A 20 -13.19 1.72 -4.59
N LEU A 21 -13.52 2.16 -5.82
CA LEU A 21 -14.89 2.47 -6.22
C LEU A 21 -15.79 1.24 -6.13
N ILE A 22 -15.36 0.10 -6.63
CA ILE A 22 -16.12 -1.16 -6.56
C ILE A 22 -16.37 -1.53 -5.09
N ALA A 23 -15.33 -1.48 -4.24
CA ALA A 23 -15.47 -1.78 -2.82
C ALA A 23 -16.44 -0.81 -2.12
N TRP A 24 -16.38 0.48 -2.45
CA TRP A 24 -17.28 1.49 -1.90
C TRP A 24 -18.73 1.25 -2.35
N CYS A 25 -18.95 0.92 -3.62
CA CYS A 25 -20.30 0.59 -4.13
C CYS A 25 -20.87 -0.64 -3.42
N ILE A 26 -20.07 -1.69 -3.22
CA ILE A 26 -20.50 -2.89 -2.50
C ILE A 26 -20.87 -2.53 -1.05
N CYS A 27 -20.02 -1.80 -0.34
CA CYS A 27 -20.29 -1.39 1.04
C CYS A 27 -21.54 -0.49 1.13
N ALA A 28 -21.72 0.44 0.20
CA ALA A 28 -22.90 1.30 0.16
C ALA A 28 -24.19 0.49 -0.04
N ILE A 29 -24.18 -0.51 -0.94
CA ILE A 29 -25.30 -1.42 -1.15
C ILE A 29 -25.58 -2.22 0.12
N LEU A 30 -24.53 -2.75 0.79
CA LEU A 30 -24.70 -3.50 2.02
C LEU A 30 -25.26 -2.64 3.16
N ILE A 31 -24.82 -1.39 3.29
CA ILE A 31 -25.36 -0.43 4.28
C ILE A 31 -26.83 -0.16 3.97
N TRP A 32 -27.18 0.05 2.69
CA TRP A 32 -28.56 0.27 2.29
C TRP A 32 -29.45 -0.94 2.59
N LEU A 33 -29.00 -2.15 2.27
CA LEU A 33 -29.71 -3.40 2.57
C LEU A 33 -29.86 -3.58 4.09
N ASN A 34 -28.79 -3.33 4.86
CA ASN A 34 -28.83 -3.38 6.30
C ASN A 34 -29.93 -2.45 6.87
N ALA A 35 -29.95 -1.20 6.42
CA ALA A 35 -30.97 -0.23 6.85
C ALA A 35 -32.39 -0.60 6.40
N ARG A 36 -32.53 -1.30 5.27
CA ARG A 36 -33.85 -1.67 4.72
C ARG A 36 -34.44 -2.91 5.40
N PHE A 37 -33.62 -3.88 5.76
CA PHE A 37 -34.06 -5.17 6.26
C PHE A 37 -33.91 -5.34 7.78
N ILE A 38 -32.92 -4.72 8.39
CA ILE A 38 -32.64 -4.84 9.82
C ILE A 38 -33.22 -3.62 10.55
N HIS A 39 -34.40 -3.79 11.12
CA HIS A 39 -35.11 -2.73 11.83
C HIS A 39 -34.60 -2.52 13.28
N ASN A 40 -33.82 -3.46 13.81
CA ASN A 40 -33.24 -3.34 15.16
C ASN A 40 -32.02 -2.44 15.13
N PRO A 41 -32.05 -1.24 15.74
CA PRO A 41 -30.93 -0.29 15.71
C PRO A 41 -29.68 -0.82 16.42
N TRP A 42 -29.82 -1.66 17.42
CA TRP A 42 -28.71 -2.24 18.16
C TRP A 42 -27.86 -3.20 17.30
N ILE A 43 -28.42 -3.73 16.23
CA ILE A 43 -27.74 -4.63 15.27
C ILE A 43 -27.32 -3.83 14.06
N SER A 44 -28.21 -3.00 13.51
CA SER A 44 -27.99 -2.25 12.26
C SER A 44 -26.85 -1.21 12.37
N ILE A 45 -26.78 -0.51 13.51
CA ILE A 45 -25.76 0.53 13.71
C ILE A 45 -24.34 -0.07 13.74
N PRO A 46 -24.04 -1.10 14.57
CA PRO A 46 -22.69 -1.69 14.58
C PRO A 46 -22.26 -2.22 13.22
N ILE A 47 -23.14 -2.87 12.47
CA ILE A 47 -22.85 -3.38 11.11
C ILE A 47 -22.48 -2.21 10.18
N SER A 48 -23.26 -1.14 10.20
CA SER A 48 -22.97 0.04 9.35
C SER A 48 -21.65 0.69 9.72
N VAL A 49 -21.33 0.79 11.01
CA VAL A 49 -20.05 1.35 11.50
C VAL A 49 -18.87 0.51 11.01
N ILE A 50 -18.97 -0.82 11.11
CA ILE A 50 -17.92 -1.73 10.62
C ILE A 50 -17.70 -1.55 9.12
N LEU A 51 -18.77 -1.46 8.33
CA LEU A 51 -18.66 -1.24 6.88
C LEU A 51 -18.00 0.11 6.54
N VAL A 52 -18.32 1.16 7.27
CA VAL A 52 -17.69 2.48 7.09
C VAL A 52 -16.19 2.43 7.47
N ILE A 53 -15.83 1.77 8.57
CA ILE A 53 -14.43 1.57 8.96
C ILE A 53 -13.69 0.80 7.86
N PHE A 54 -14.31 -0.22 7.29
CA PHE A 54 -13.73 -1.00 6.19
C PHE A 54 -13.52 -0.16 4.93
N MET A 55 -14.45 0.72 4.56
CA MET A 55 -14.28 1.67 3.46
C MET A 55 -13.08 2.60 3.68
N CYS A 56 -12.96 3.15 4.87
CA CYS A 56 -11.82 4.00 5.25
C CYS A 56 -10.51 3.21 5.20
N PHE A 57 -10.52 1.98 5.70
CA PHE A 57 -9.37 1.09 5.69
C PHE A 57 -8.89 0.78 4.26
N ILE A 58 -9.78 0.41 3.34
CA ILE A 58 -9.43 0.16 1.94
C ILE A 58 -8.79 1.40 1.31
N THR A 59 -9.39 2.57 1.52
CA THR A 59 -8.84 3.82 0.99
C THR A 59 -7.44 4.11 1.55
N TRP A 60 -7.24 3.87 2.85
CA TRP A 60 -5.95 4.04 3.49
C TRP A 60 -4.91 3.00 3.02
N PHE A 61 -5.32 1.77 2.75
CA PHE A 61 -4.46 0.68 2.30
C PHE A 61 -3.80 0.99 0.94
N PHE A 62 -4.55 1.58 0.01
CA PHE A 62 -4.05 1.98 -1.32
C PHE A 62 -3.36 3.35 -1.35
N ARG A 63 -2.90 3.85 -0.18
CA ARG A 63 -2.14 5.10 -0.13
C ARG A 63 -0.75 4.93 -0.74
N VAL A 64 -0.34 5.91 -1.53
CA VAL A 64 1.03 6.03 -2.05
C VAL A 64 1.66 7.29 -1.48
N PRO A 65 2.67 7.19 -0.61
CA PRO A 65 3.39 8.34 -0.10
C PRO A 65 4.28 8.92 -1.20
N ASN A 66 4.35 10.24 -1.26
CA ASN A 66 5.30 10.91 -2.13
C ASN A 66 6.69 10.85 -1.48
N ARG A 67 7.61 10.09 -2.07
CA ARG A 67 8.98 9.91 -1.57
C ARG A 67 9.97 10.51 -2.54
N THR A 68 10.94 11.23 -2.01
CA THR A 68 12.09 11.73 -2.75
C THR A 68 13.31 10.94 -2.32
N VAL A 69 14.00 10.36 -3.27
CA VAL A 69 15.28 9.69 -3.02
C VAL A 69 16.37 10.77 -3.04
N PRO A 70 17.20 10.89 -2.00
CA PRO A 70 18.37 11.73 -2.05
C PRO A 70 19.31 11.24 -3.15
N ASP A 71 19.90 12.17 -3.92
CA ASP A 71 20.80 11.80 -5.03
C ASP A 71 20.22 10.86 -6.09
N TYR A 72 18.98 11.09 -6.50
CA TYR A 72 18.30 10.31 -7.53
C TYR A 72 19.08 10.18 -8.85
N GLU A 73 19.95 11.13 -9.17
CA GLU A 73 20.79 11.11 -10.38
C GLU A 73 22.05 10.23 -10.23
N ASN A 74 22.28 9.63 -9.08
CA ASN A 74 23.45 8.80 -8.83
C ASN A 74 23.16 7.33 -9.17
N ASP A 75 23.66 6.85 -10.30
CA ASP A 75 23.50 5.48 -10.80
C ASP A 75 24.06 4.38 -9.86
N ARG A 76 24.75 4.77 -8.78
CA ARG A 76 25.28 3.82 -7.80
C ARG A 76 24.34 3.55 -6.63
N ILE A 77 23.23 4.28 -6.57
CA ILE A 77 22.25 4.11 -5.50
C ILE A 77 21.18 3.14 -5.94
N VAL A 78 21.02 2.08 -5.16
CA VAL A 78 19.92 1.12 -5.29
C VAL A 78 18.98 1.33 -4.12
N THR A 79 17.72 1.65 -4.40
CA THR A 79 16.70 1.87 -3.38
C THR A 79 15.92 0.58 -3.11
N SER A 80 15.27 0.50 -1.94
CA SER A 80 14.37 -0.61 -1.65
C SER A 80 13.17 -0.58 -2.60
N VAL A 81 12.83 -1.73 -3.15
CA VAL A 81 11.67 -1.90 -4.04
C VAL A 81 10.33 -1.73 -3.32
N ALA A 82 10.31 -1.91 -2.01
CA ALA A 82 9.10 -1.87 -1.19
C ALA A 82 9.42 -1.34 0.22
N ASP A 83 8.38 -0.89 0.91
CA ASP A 83 8.44 -0.63 2.34
C ASP A 83 8.46 -1.95 3.10
N GLY A 84 9.23 -1.99 4.18
CA GLY A 84 9.27 -3.17 5.01
C GLY A 84 10.62 -3.38 5.68
N LYS A 85 10.81 -4.58 6.19
CA LYS A 85 12.00 -5.00 6.91
C LYS A 85 12.83 -5.97 6.08
N VAL A 86 14.12 -5.69 5.90
CA VAL A 86 15.03 -6.64 5.27
C VAL A 86 15.18 -7.84 6.17
N VAL A 87 14.83 -9.02 5.66
CA VAL A 87 14.85 -10.30 6.41
C VAL A 87 15.97 -11.23 5.92
N ILE A 88 16.33 -11.13 4.64
CA ILE A 88 17.40 -11.94 4.05
C ILE A 88 18.33 -11.02 3.25
N LEU A 89 19.61 -11.19 3.47
CA LEU A 89 20.68 -10.57 2.69
C LEU A 89 21.78 -11.61 2.52
N GLU A 90 21.82 -12.26 1.37
CA GLU A 90 22.78 -13.34 1.11
C GLU A 90 23.26 -13.35 -0.34
N LYS A 91 24.42 -13.99 -0.54
CA LYS A 91 24.94 -14.26 -1.87
C LYS A 91 24.34 -15.57 -2.38
N VAL A 92 23.69 -15.49 -3.55
CA VAL A 92 23.06 -16.65 -4.19
C VAL A 92 23.48 -16.72 -5.65
N PHE A 93 23.56 -17.93 -6.19
CA PHE A 93 23.68 -18.13 -7.63
C PHE A 93 22.28 -18.09 -8.25
N GLU A 94 22.00 -17.06 -9.04
CA GLU A 94 20.72 -16.93 -9.75
C GLU A 94 20.76 -17.82 -11.02
N LYS A 95 19.81 -18.77 -11.13
CA LYS A 95 19.83 -19.83 -12.13
C LYS A 95 18.97 -19.57 -13.35
N GLU A 96 17.94 -18.72 -13.23
CA GLU A 96 16.90 -18.60 -14.26
C GLU A 96 17.26 -17.56 -15.32
N TYR A 97 17.71 -16.39 -14.91
CA TYR A 97 17.89 -15.24 -15.79
C TYR A 97 19.33 -14.76 -15.88
N LEU A 98 19.96 -14.44 -14.75
CA LEU A 98 21.30 -13.86 -14.71
C LEU A 98 22.42 -14.89 -14.84
N GLN A 99 22.19 -16.12 -14.40
CA GLN A 99 23.14 -17.26 -14.41
C GLN A 99 24.50 -16.90 -13.81
N ARG A 100 24.50 -16.12 -12.73
CA ARG A 100 25.70 -15.65 -12.04
C ARG A 100 25.44 -15.43 -10.55
N ASP A 101 26.52 -15.25 -9.80
CA ASP A 101 26.43 -14.86 -8.40
C ASP A 101 25.87 -13.45 -8.26
N CYS A 102 24.87 -13.32 -7.41
CA CYS A 102 24.22 -12.05 -7.09
C CYS A 102 23.91 -11.96 -5.59
N ILE A 103 23.55 -10.78 -5.15
CA ILE A 103 23.11 -10.53 -3.78
C ILE A 103 21.58 -10.52 -3.78
N GLN A 104 21.00 -11.46 -3.04
CA GLN A 104 19.55 -11.48 -2.81
C GLN A 104 19.23 -10.62 -1.60
N VAL A 105 18.29 -9.70 -1.78
CA VAL A 105 17.71 -8.89 -0.72
C VAL A 105 16.22 -9.17 -0.64
N SER A 106 15.77 -9.77 0.47
CA SER A 106 14.36 -10.05 0.69
C SER A 106 13.79 -9.07 1.70
N VAL A 107 12.73 -8.39 1.32
CA VAL A 107 12.03 -7.42 2.16
C VAL A 107 10.69 -8.01 2.58
N TYR A 108 10.48 -8.15 3.88
CA TYR A 108 9.19 -8.52 4.45
C TYR A 108 8.35 -7.27 4.63
N MET A 109 7.16 -7.28 4.06
CA MET A 109 6.19 -6.20 4.11
C MET A 109 5.08 -6.59 5.10
N ASP A 110 4.87 -5.76 6.12
CA ASP A 110 3.79 -5.95 7.08
C ASP A 110 2.47 -5.43 6.49
N PHE A 111 1.35 -5.91 6.99
CA PHE A 111 0.00 -5.55 6.52
C PHE A 111 -0.29 -4.03 6.60
N PHE A 112 0.35 -3.33 7.53
CA PHE A 112 0.21 -1.88 7.71
C PHE A 112 1.23 -1.05 6.92
N ASP A 113 2.18 -1.69 6.27
CA ASP A 113 3.15 -1.01 5.39
C ASP A 113 2.48 -0.52 4.11
N VAL A 114 3.18 0.30 3.35
CA VAL A 114 2.70 0.76 2.05
C VAL A 114 2.86 -0.36 1.02
N HIS A 115 1.73 -0.86 0.50
CA HIS A 115 1.71 -1.94 -0.49
C HIS A 115 1.92 -1.38 -1.90
N CYS A 116 3.08 -0.78 -2.12
CA CYS A 116 3.47 -0.23 -3.40
C CYS A 116 4.91 -0.62 -3.71
N ASN A 117 5.16 -1.14 -4.91
CA ASN A 117 6.49 -1.48 -5.37
C ASN A 117 7.03 -0.36 -6.26
N PHE A 118 8.30 -0.01 -6.07
CA PHE A 118 8.99 1.01 -6.82
C PHE A 118 10.19 0.42 -7.55
N TRP A 119 10.58 1.04 -8.66
CA TRP A 119 11.81 0.68 -9.34
C TRP A 119 13.02 0.99 -8.47
N PRO A 120 13.94 0.02 -8.25
CA PRO A 120 15.08 0.21 -7.35
C PRO A 120 16.19 1.06 -7.95
N VAL A 121 16.17 1.25 -9.26
CA VAL A 121 17.16 2.00 -10.03
C VAL A 121 16.45 2.92 -11.03
N ASN A 122 17.17 3.91 -11.48
CA ASN A 122 16.66 4.90 -12.44
C ASN A 122 16.67 4.35 -13.88
#